data_4f28334a8f2cccca5064a3ea00093405
#
_entry.id   4f28334a8f2cccca5064a3ea00093405
#
_cell.length_a   1.000
_cell.length_b   1.000
_cell.length_c   1.000
_cell.angle_alpha   90.00
_cell.angle_beta   90.00
_cell.angle_gamma   90.00
#
_symmetry.space_group_name_H-M   'P 1'
#
loop_
_entity.id
_entity.type
_entity.pdbx_description
1 polymer ?
#
loop_
_entity_poly.entity_id
_entity_poly.type
_entity_poly.pdbx_seq_one_letter_code
_entity_poly.pdbx_strand_id
1 'polypeptide(L)'
;MGKLEKLPFKVLFYLGFFIVIIFLGLSYWQLSSHYDDLNNLENLSKHENLLEITISDVNNLSEFQYIQIDETVSLLHTWLLRSRVQNGQNGYNRIDLISDSYSNYMIVNRGWVPLDFDLDSIDKSEDYKYIGKLMTYDTQTIGQDDVSQSNYLFRIDKLFIEDEKNIALQKYYMTLTEACGINIECINITEPYDAPHLSYAFQWLF
;
A
#
# COMPACT_ATOMS: atom_id res chain seq x y z
N MET A 1 6.31 44.12 -34.89
CA MET A 1 6.42 42.71 -35.32
C MET A 1 7.87 42.31 -35.15
N GLY A 2 8.24 41.61 -34.05
CA GLY A 2 9.60 41.14 -33.79
C GLY A 2 9.94 40.01 -34.81
N LYS A 3 11.10 40.09 -35.44
CA LYS A 3 11.66 39.00 -36.25
C LYS A 3 11.96 37.83 -35.29
N LEU A 4 11.23 36.73 -35.44
CA LEU A 4 11.62 35.45 -34.87
C LEU A 4 12.96 35.05 -35.53
N GLU A 5 14.06 35.23 -34.82
CA GLU A 5 15.35 34.70 -35.28
C GLU A 5 15.24 33.16 -35.37
N LYS A 6 15.51 32.65 -36.59
CA LYS A 6 15.48 31.22 -36.84
C LYS A 6 16.60 30.56 -36.02
N LEU A 7 16.23 29.66 -35.10
CA LEU A 7 17.23 28.85 -34.39
C LEU A 7 18.16 28.13 -35.37
N PRO A 8 19.49 28.12 -35.14
CA PRO A 8 20.43 27.44 -36.00
C PRO A 8 20.16 25.92 -36.05
N PHE A 9 20.23 25.33 -37.21
CA PHE A 9 19.93 23.89 -37.45
C PHE A 9 20.60 22.94 -36.44
N LYS A 10 21.85 23.23 -36.04
CA LYS A 10 22.56 22.46 -35.00
C LYS A 10 21.85 22.43 -33.68
N VAL A 11 21.27 23.53 -33.25
CA VAL A 11 20.54 23.61 -31.96
C VAL A 11 19.25 22.79 -32.03
N LEU A 12 18.53 22.87 -33.13
CA LEU A 12 17.33 22.04 -33.38
C LEU A 12 17.67 20.55 -33.39
N PHE A 13 18.79 20.18 -33.99
CA PHE A 13 19.26 18.79 -34.05
C PHE A 13 19.58 18.24 -32.65
N TYR A 14 20.35 18.99 -31.84
CA TYR A 14 20.66 18.58 -30.47
C TYR A 14 19.43 18.54 -29.56
N LEU A 15 18.50 19.50 -29.73
CA LEU A 15 17.24 19.49 -29.03
C LEU A 15 16.39 18.26 -29.37
N GLY A 16 16.26 17.91 -30.65
CA GLY A 16 15.57 16.73 -31.11
C GLY A 16 16.20 15.45 -30.55
N PHE A 17 17.53 15.34 -30.60
CA PHE A 17 18.25 14.20 -30.04
C PHE A 17 18.03 14.06 -28.52
N PHE A 18 18.01 15.16 -27.77
CA PHE A 18 17.74 15.16 -26.34
C PHE A 18 16.30 14.70 -26.03
N ILE A 19 15.32 15.14 -26.82
CA ILE A 19 13.92 14.71 -26.69
C ILE A 19 13.79 13.19 -26.91
N VAL A 20 14.47 12.64 -27.92
CA VAL A 20 14.46 11.20 -28.18
C VAL A 20 15.01 10.41 -26.99
N ILE A 21 16.09 10.88 -26.36
CA ILE A 21 16.65 10.23 -25.15
C ILE A 21 15.63 10.23 -24.00
N ILE A 22 14.92 11.34 -23.80
CA ILE A 22 13.87 11.42 -22.78
C ILE A 22 12.77 10.39 -23.06
N PHE A 23 12.29 10.29 -24.29
CA PHE A 23 11.22 9.35 -24.65
C PHE A 23 11.65 7.90 -24.50
N LEU A 24 12.88 7.56 -24.87
CA LEU A 24 13.44 6.23 -24.62
C LEU A 24 13.52 5.91 -23.12
N GLY A 25 13.91 6.89 -22.29
CA GLY A 25 13.93 6.75 -20.84
C GLY A 25 12.53 6.52 -20.24
N LEU A 26 11.52 7.27 -20.70
CA LEU A 26 10.14 7.10 -20.28
C LEU A 26 9.56 5.75 -20.72
N SER A 27 9.85 5.32 -21.96
CA SER A 27 9.44 4.00 -22.46
C SER A 27 10.06 2.87 -21.61
N TYR A 28 11.35 2.95 -21.32
CA TYR A 28 12.04 1.98 -20.48
C TYR A 28 11.43 1.92 -19.07
N TRP A 29 11.16 3.07 -18.45
CA TRP A 29 10.52 3.13 -17.13
C TRP A 29 9.14 2.47 -17.14
N GLN A 30 8.29 2.76 -18.13
CA GLN A 30 6.97 2.14 -18.26
C GLN A 30 7.06 0.62 -18.44
N LEU A 31 8.03 0.16 -19.23
CA LEU A 31 8.24 -1.27 -19.43
C LEU A 31 8.71 -1.96 -18.13
N SER A 32 9.62 -1.33 -17.38
CA SER A 32 10.07 -1.83 -16.09
C SER A 32 8.89 -1.95 -15.10
N SER A 33 8.06 -0.90 -14.99
CA SER A 33 6.87 -0.92 -14.13
C SER A 33 5.89 -2.03 -14.51
N HIS A 34 5.71 -2.29 -15.82
CA HIS A 34 4.86 -3.41 -16.26
C HIS A 34 5.40 -4.78 -15.81
N TYR A 35 6.72 -5.00 -15.90
CA TYR A 35 7.32 -6.25 -15.42
C TYR A 35 7.23 -6.40 -13.90
N ASP A 36 7.36 -5.31 -13.14
CA ASP A 36 7.20 -5.32 -11.69
C ASP A 36 5.76 -5.71 -11.31
N ASP A 37 4.75 -5.20 -12.03
CA ASP A 37 3.35 -5.57 -11.82
C ASP A 37 3.10 -7.05 -12.13
N LEU A 38 3.65 -7.58 -13.23
CA LEU A 38 3.53 -9.00 -13.56
C LEU A 38 4.17 -9.91 -12.50
N ASN A 39 5.34 -9.52 -11.98
CA ASN A 39 6.01 -10.27 -10.91
C ASN A 39 5.19 -10.27 -9.63
N ASN A 40 4.57 -9.14 -9.27
CA ASN A 40 3.69 -9.02 -8.11
C ASN A 40 2.48 -9.93 -8.25
N LEU A 41 1.87 -9.98 -9.45
CA LEU A 41 0.76 -10.90 -9.76
C LEU A 41 1.14 -12.37 -9.60
N GLU A 42 2.29 -12.75 -10.15
CA GLU A 42 2.79 -14.11 -10.03
C GLU A 42 3.04 -14.48 -8.55
N ASN A 43 3.57 -13.55 -7.77
CA ASN A 43 3.77 -13.75 -6.34
C ASN A 43 2.44 -13.86 -5.57
N LEU A 44 1.42 -13.05 -5.92
CA LEU A 44 0.08 -13.16 -5.35
C LEU A 44 -0.54 -14.53 -5.59
N SER A 45 -0.39 -15.09 -6.80
CA SER A 45 -0.94 -16.40 -7.16
C SER A 45 -0.21 -17.58 -6.50
N LYS A 46 1.09 -17.44 -6.22
CA LYS A 46 1.88 -18.49 -5.54
C LYS A 46 1.48 -18.72 -4.09
N HIS A 47 0.85 -17.74 -3.43
CA HIS A 47 0.56 -17.75 -2.00
C HIS A 47 -0.96 -17.82 -1.71
N GLU A 48 -1.70 -18.60 -2.49
CA GLU A 48 -3.16 -18.77 -2.32
C GLU A 48 -3.56 -19.68 -1.16
N ASN A 49 -2.64 -20.51 -0.67
CA ASN A 49 -2.93 -21.41 0.44
C ASN A 49 -2.97 -20.66 1.76
N LEU A 50 -4.11 -20.73 2.46
CA LEU A 50 -4.29 -20.16 3.78
C LEU A 50 -3.40 -20.90 4.80
N LEU A 51 -2.59 -20.16 5.53
CA LEU A 51 -1.78 -20.67 6.65
C LEU A 51 -2.33 -20.15 7.96
N GLU A 52 -2.59 -21.03 8.91
CA GLU A 52 -2.91 -20.68 10.29
C GLU A 52 -1.61 -20.43 11.06
N ILE A 53 -1.44 -19.25 11.61
CA ILE A 53 -0.19 -18.80 12.25
C ILE A 53 -0.44 -17.95 13.49
N THR A 54 0.60 -17.74 14.29
CA THR A 54 0.66 -16.72 15.33
C THR A 54 1.30 -15.43 14.83
N ILE A 55 1.14 -14.30 15.55
CA ILE A 55 1.80 -13.03 15.18
C ILE A 55 3.33 -13.19 15.12
N SER A 56 3.91 -13.99 16.01
CA SER A 56 5.36 -14.20 16.04
C SER A 56 5.92 -14.90 14.79
N ASP A 57 5.11 -15.69 14.08
CA ASP A 57 5.54 -16.44 12.89
C ASP A 57 5.69 -15.55 11.65
N VAL A 58 5.07 -14.37 11.64
CA VAL A 58 5.03 -13.44 10.49
C VAL A 58 6.42 -13.10 9.97
N ASN A 59 7.42 -12.99 10.84
CA ASN A 59 8.80 -12.66 10.46
C ASN A 59 9.48 -13.72 9.58
N ASN A 60 8.99 -14.95 9.62
CA ASN A 60 9.52 -16.09 8.86
C ASN A 60 8.82 -16.30 7.50
N LEU A 61 7.79 -15.50 7.22
CA LEU A 61 6.97 -15.61 6.03
C LEU A 61 7.43 -14.65 4.92
N SER A 62 6.76 -14.76 3.77
CA SER A 62 6.96 -13.91 2.60
C SER A 62 5.83 -12.90 2.45
N GLU A 63 6.10 -11.83 1.73
CA GLU A 63 5.08 -10.89 1.27
C GLU A 63 4.00 -11.61 0.45
N PHE A 64 2.77 -11.13 0.49
CA PHE A 64 1.57 -11.68 -0.14
C PHE A 64 1.11 -13.05 0.39
N GLN A 65 1.77 -13.62 1.40
CA GLN A 65 1.32 -14.87 2.01
C GLN A 65 -0.08 -14.68 2.57
N TYR A 66 -1.00 -15.60 2.24
CA TYR A 66 -2.36 -15.63 2.74
C TYR A 66 -2.39 -16.33 4.09
N ILE A 67 -2.81 -15.63 5.12
CA ILE A 67 -2.71 -16.08 6.50
C ILE A 67 -4.01 -15.87 7.28
N GLN A 68 -4.21 -16.71 8.29
CA GLN A 68 -5.17 -16.52 9.37
C GLN A 68 -4.39 -16.49 10.69
N ILE A 69 -4.68 -15.49 11.52
CA ILE A 69 -4.15 -15.47 12.90
C ILE A 69 -5.03 -16.36 13.75
N ASP A 70 -4.42 -17.42 14.32
CA ASP A 70 -5.08 -18.44 15.14
C ASP A 70 -4.69 -18.27 16.61
N GLU A 71 -4.90 -17.06 17.13
CA GLU A 71 -4.68 -16.74 18.53
C GLU A 71 -5.55 -15.58 18.99
N THR A 72 -5.76 -15.46 20.30
CA THR A 72 -6.47 -14.31 20.86
C THR A 72 -5.59 -13.08 20.84
N VAL A 73 -6.08 -12.02 20.21
CA VAL A 73 -5.39 -10.74 20.12
C VAL A 73 -6.20 -9.61 20.74
N SER A 74 -5.50 -8.58 21.19
CA SER A 74 -6.09 -7.37 21.76
C SER A 74 -5.90 -6.19 20.82
N LEU A 75 -6.97 -5.41 20.58
CA LEU A 75 -6.91 -4.15 19.86
C LEU A 75 -6.35 -3.05 20.76
N LEU A 76 -5.19 -2.51 20.43
CA LEU A 76 -4.52 -1.47 21.21
C LEU A 76 -4.81 -0.06 20.73
N HIS A 77 -4.81 0.16 19.41
CA HIS A 77 -5.01 1.47 18.80
C HIS A 77 -5.58 1.35 17.39
N THR A 78 -6.27 2.40 16.95
CA THR A 78 -6.78 2.49 15.59
C THR A 78 -6.43 3.86 14.99
N TRP A 79 -5.96 3.86 13.73
CA TRP A 79 -5.79 5.03 12.89
C TRP A 79 -6.66 4.97 11.65
N LEU A 80 -6.86 6.12 11.02
CA LEU A 80 -7.48 6.28 9.70
C LEU A 80 -6.41 6.69 8.68
N LEU A 81 -6.12 5.81 7.74
CA LEU A 81 -5.18 6.06 6.65
C LEU A 81 -5.89 6.89 5.57
N ARG A 82 -5.37 8.09 5.31
CA ARG A 82 -5.99 9.12 4.45
C ARG A 82 -5.91 8.80 2.95
N SER A 83 -6.71 9.54 2.19
CA SER A 83 -6.68 9.59 0.71
C SER A 83 -6.94 8.23 0.07
N ARG A 84 -7.94 7.49 0.57
CA ARG A 84 -8.36 6.22 0.01
C ARG A 84 -9.68 6.37 -0.74
N VAL A 85 -9.71 5.84 -1.97
CA VAL A 85 -10.89 5.87 -2.82
C VAL A 85 -11.31 4.42 -3.09
N GLN A 86 -12.56 4.10 -2.83
CA GLN A 86 -13.16 2.81 -3.17
C GLN A 86 -14.51 3.04 -3.81
N ASN A 87 -14.81 2.33 -4.90
CA ASN A 87 -16.04 2.48 -5.68
C ASN A 87 -16.36 3.94 -6.07
N GLY A 88 -15.33 4.76 -6.32
CA GLY A 88 -15.46 6.18 -6.67
C GLY A 88 -15.79 7.10 -5.48
N GLN A 89 -15.81 6.59 -4.25
CA GLN A 89 -16.05 7.37 -3.03
C GLN A 89 -14.76 7.60 -2.26
N ASN A 90 -14.56 8.81 -1.77
CA ASN A 90 -13.45 9.14 -0.88
C ASN A 90 -13.72 8.62 0.52
N GLY A 91 -12.67 8.12 1.18
CA GLY A 91 -12.73 7.62 2.54
C GLY A 91 -11.35 7.41 3.14
N TYR A 92 -11.29 6.53 4.10
CA TYR A 92 -10.08 6.11 4.80
C TYR A 92 -9.92 4.59 4.74
N ASN A 93 -8.71 4.08 5.00
CA ASN A 93 -8.60 2.72 5.46
C ASN A 93 -8.44 2.72 6.99
N ARG A 94 -9.17 1.84 7.65
CA ARG A 94 -9.00 1.60 9.08
C ARG A 94 -7.76 0.75 9.31
N ILE A 95 -6.83 1.26 10.12
CA ILE A 95 -5.56 0.63 10.47
C ILE A 95 -5.56 0.35 11.97
N ASP A 96 -5.51 -0.91 12.34
CA ASP A 96 -5.51 -1.36 13.72
C ASP A 96 -4.11 -1.82 14.14
N LEU A 97 -3.70 -1.46 15.36
CA LEU A 97 -2.57 -2.06 16.05
C LEU A 97 -3.10 -3.14 16.99
N ILE A 98 -2.69 -4.36 16.77
CA ILE A 98 -3.05 -5.51 17.59
C ILE A 98 -1.83 -6.10 18.29
N SER A 99 -2.06 -6.79 19.41
CA SER A 99 -1.04 -7.58 20.09
C SER A 99 -1.59 -8.90 20.58
N ASP A 100 -0.73 -9.90 20.64
CA ASP A 100 -0.97 -11.15 21.35
C ASP A 100 -0.68 -11.02 22.87
N SER A 101 -0.84 -12.13 23.60
CA SER A 101 -0.57 -12.20 25.03
C SER A 101 0.94 -12.15 25.38
N TYR A 102 1.83 -12.34 24.40
CA TYR A 102 3.28 -12.33 24.53
C TYR A 102 3.92 -10.99 24.13
N SER A 103 3.10 -9.95 23.87
CA SER A 103 3.55 -8.62 23.42
C SER A 103 4.22 -8.64 22.04
N ASN A 104 3.78 -9.53 21.15
CA ASN A 104 4.06 -9.40 19.73
C ASN A 104 3.04 -8.44 19.11
N TYR A 105 3.51 -7.45 18.37
CA TYR A 105 2.67 -6.39 17.81
C TYR A 105 2.60 -6.46 16.29
N MET A 106 1.42 -6.25 15.74
CA MET A 106 1.19 -6.27 14.31
C MET A 106 0.22 -5.17 13.88
N ILE A 107 0.45 -4.59 12.72
CA ILE A 107 -0.48 -3.67 12.07
C ILE A 107 -1.42 -4.47 11.16
N VAL A 108 -2.70 -4.14 11.23
CA VAL A 108 -3.75 -4.72 10.40
C VAL A 108 -4.51 -3.62 9.67
N ASN A 109 -4.47 -3.63 8.35
CA ASN A 109 -5.34 -2.83 7.51
C ASN A 109 -6.67 -3.59 7.36
N ARG A 110 -7.71 -3.09 8.01
CA ARG A 110 -9.02 -3.74 8.02
C ARG A 110 -9.84 -3.52 6.76
N GLY A 111 -9.53 -2.48 6.01
CA GLY A 111 -10.29 -2.12 4.83
C GLY A 111 -10.78 -0.69 4.83
N TRP A 112 -11.60 -0.38 3.84
CA TRP A 112 -12.09 0.98 3.59
C TRP A 112 -13.32 1.31 4.46
N VAL A 113 -13.33 2.55 4.96
CA VAL A 113 -14.44 3.15 5.70
C VAL A 113 -14.76 4.55 5.13
N PRO A 114 -16.01 5.00 5.20
CA PRO A 114 -16.40 6.32 4.71
C PRO A 114 -15.81 7.46 5.54
N LEU A 115 -15.91 8.70 5.04
CA LEU A 115 -15.35 9.88 5.69
C LEU A 115 -15.99 10.23 7.05
N ASP A 116 -17.22 9.80 7.28
CA ASP A 116 -17.98 9.99 8.51
C ASP A 116 -17.84 8.82 9.50
N PHE A 117 -16.88 7.94 9.27
CA PHE A 117 -16.60 6.82 10.18
C PHE A 117 -16.19 7.31 11.56
N ASP A 118 -16.91 6.84 12.58
CA ASP A 118 -16.69 7.21 13.98
C ASP A 118 -15.75 6.20 14.67
N LEU A 119 -14.55 6.66 15.06
CA LEU A 119 -13.58 5.86 15.81
C LEU A 119 -14.07 5.45 17.21
N ASP A 120 -14.95 6.24 17.82
CA ASP A 120 -15.47 5.95 19.16
C ASP A 120 -16.52 4.82 19.12
N SER A 121 -17.05 4.50 17.95
CA SER A 121 -17.98 3.40 17.73
C SER A 121 -17.34 2.00 17.70
N ILE A 122 -16.01 1.92 17.75
CA ILE A 122 -15.28 0.66 17.64
C ILE A 122 -15.45 -0.15 18.93
N ASP A 123 -16.08 -1.33 18.80
CA ASP A 123 -16.12 -2.30 19.90
C ASP A 123 -14.78 -3.04 20.02
N LYS A 124 -14.05 -2.73 21.07
CA LYS A 124 -12.75 -3.36 21.37
C LYS A 124 -12.86 -4.77 21.94
N SER A 125 -14.08 -5.19 22.32
CA SER A 125 -14.36 -6.52 22.86
C SER A 125 -14.77 -7.54 21.78
N GLU A 126 -14.95 -7.11 20.54
CA GLU A 126 -15.37 -7.96 19.44
C GLU A 126 -14.27 -8.96 19.10
N ASP A 127 -14.61 -10.24 19.07
CA ASP A 127 -13.70 -11.32 18.68
C ASP A 127 -13.60 -11.34 17.15
N TYR A 128 -12.59 -10.68 16.63
CA TYR A 128 -12.38 -10.57 15.19
C TYR A 128 -11.57 -11.75 14.66
N LYS A 129 -12.02 -12.28 13.52
CA LYS A 129 -11.16 -13.14 12.69
C LYS A 129 -10.24 -12.27 11.86
N TYR A 130 -8.97 -12.63 11.84
CA TYR A 130 -7.96 -11.94 11.07
C TYR A 130 -7.48 -12.84 9.94
N ILE A 131 -8.09 -12.66 8.74
CA ILE A 131 -7.79 -13.41 7.52
C ILE A 131 -7.40 -12.43 6.44
N GLY A 132 -6.21 -12.59 5.87
CA GLY A 132 -5.72 -11.64 4.88
C GLY A 132 -4.33 -11.95 4.35
N LYS A 133 -3.75 -11.01 3.64
CA LYS A 133 -2.43 -11.11 3.03
C LYS A 133 -1.42 -10.22 3.73
N LEU A 134 -0.19 -10.72 3.82
CA LEU A 134 0.95 -9.97 4.34
C LEU A 134 1.43 -8.94 3.31
N MET A 135 1.70 -7.72 3.77
CA MET A 135 2.12 -6.60 2.94
C MET A 135 3.36 -5.94 3.54
N THR A 136 4.21 -5.40 2.68
CA THR A 136 5.39 -4.60 3.08
C THR A 136 4.97 -3.20 3.51
N TYR A 137 5.63 -2.67 4.53
CA TYR A 137 5.42 -1.29 4.99
C TYR A 137 5.86 -0.28 3.92
N ASP A 138 5.22 0.89 3.93
CA ASP A 138 5.61 1.99 3.06
C ASP A 138 7.01 2.50 3.42
N THR A 139 7.90 2.54 2.43
CA THR A 139 9.29 3.03 2.60
C THR A 139 9.52 4.39 1.93
N GLN A 140 8.49 4.94 1.29
CA GLN A 140 8.63 6.21 0.57
C GLN A 140 8.72 7.38 1.54
N THR A 141 9.73 8.22 1.34
CA THR A 141 9.96 9.45 2.11
C THR A 141 9.35 10.70 1.46
N ILE A 142 8.71 10.54 0.28
CA ILE A 142 8.12 11.66 -0.46
C ILE A 142 6.65 11.81 -0.05
N GLY A 143 6.27 13.00 0.39
CA GLY A 143 4.90 13.33 0.77
C GLY A 143 4.83 14.06 2.10
N GLN A 144 3.62 14.15 2.65
CA GLN A 144 3.40 14.77 3.95
C GLN A 144 3.78 13.79 5.06
N ASP A 145 4.49 14.28 6.07
CA ASP A 145 4.86 13.48 7.23
C ASP A 145 3.67 13.25 8.16
N ASP A 146 3.64 12.08 8.79
CA ASP A 146 2.68 11.76 9.82
C ASP A 146 2.96 12.58 11.08
N VAL A 147 1.89 12.96 11.80
CA VAL A 147 1.97 13.78 12.99
C VAL A 147 1.71 12.89 14.20
N SER A 148 2.64 12.92 15.17
CA SER A 148 2.50 12.19 16.43
C SER A 148 1.21 12.55 17.17
N GLN A 149 0.59 11.59 17.82
CA GLN A 149 -0.70 11.69 18.54
C GLN A 149 -1.90 12.02 17.64
N SER A 150 -1.75 11.89 16.31
CA SER A 150 -2.87 12.00 15.38
C SER A 150 -3.57 10.64 15.23
N ASN A 151 -4.89 10.66 15.11
CA ASN A 151 -5.65 9.46 14.70
C ASN A 151 -5.61 9.23 13.19
N TYR A 152 -4.82 10.00 12.44
CA TYR A 152 -4.72 9.92 11.00
C TYR A 152 -3.30 9.61 10.57
N LEU A 153 -3.17 8.73 9.57
CA LEU A 153 -1.93 8.41 8.89
C LEU A 153 -2.01 8.81 7.42
N PHE A 154 -0.88 9.18 6.82
CA PHE A 154 -0.73 9.33 5.37
C PHE A 154 -0.20 8.05 4.73
N ARG A 155 0.55 7.25 5.50
CA ARG A 155 1.15 5.97 5.08
C ARG A 155 1.27 5.01 6.25
N ILE A 156 1.44 3.73 5.97
CA ILE A 156 1.72 2.71 7.00
C ILE A 156 3.24 2.63 7.15
N ASP A 157 3.82 3.60 7.87
CA ASP A 157 5.25 3.70 8.11
C ASP A 157 5.63 2.96 9.40
N LYS A 158 6.42 1.88 9.25
CA LYS A 158 6.84 1.04 10.37
C LYS A 158 7.62 1.84 11.42
N LEU A 159 8.62 2.62 10.99
CA LEU A 159 9.52 3.32 11.90
C LEU A 159 8.78 4.40 12.69
N PHE A 160 7.89 5.13 12.03
CA PHE A 160 7.05 6.13 12.69
C PHE A 160 6.17 5.50 13.79
N ILE A 161 5.50 4.38 13.49
CA ILE A 161 4.59 3.72 14.45
C ILE A 161 5.39 3.10 15.60
N GLU A 162 6.55 2.47 15.33
CA GLU A 162 7.42 1.89 16.35
C GLU A 162 7.92 2.97 17.33
N ASP A 163 8.33 4.13 16.82
CA ASP A 163 8.78 5.26 17.64
C ASP A 163 7.63 5.86 18.46
N GLU A 164 6.47 6.13 17.82
CA GLU A 164 5.31 6.72 18.50
C GLU A 164 4.77 5.85 19.64
N LYS A 165 4.72 4.54 19.44
CA LYS A 165 4.14 3.59 20.42
C LYS A 165 5.18 2.93 21.31
N ASN A 166 6.48 3.14 21.05
CA ASN A 166 7.61 2.51 21.76
C ASN A 166 7.49 0.98 21.76
N ILE A 167 7.27 0.38 20.60
CA ILE A 167 7.08 -1.06 20.37
C ILE A 167 7.94 -1.53 19.20
N ALA A 168 8.08 -2.86 19.03
CA ALA A 168 8.67 -3.47 17.85
C ALA A 168 7.59 -4.19 17.04
N LEU A 169 7.40 -3.81 15.77
CA LEU A 169 6.44 -4.41 14.87
C LEU A 169 7.05 -5.58 14.09
N GLN A 170 6.19 -6.49 13.63
CA GLN A 170 6.57 -7.57 12.72
C GLN A 170 7.12 -7.00 11.39
N LYS A 171 7.79 -7.86 10.61
CA LYS A 171 8.39 -7.50 9.31
C LYS A 171 7.36 -7.02 8.29
N TYR A 172 6.15 -7.58 8.35
CA TYR A 172 5.03 -7.28 7.47
C TYR A 172 3.82 -6.82 8.28
N TYR A 173 2.94 -6.05 7.66
CA TYR A 173 1.60 -5.84 8.16
C TYR A 173 0.60 -6.72 7.40
N MET A 174 -0.60 -6.92 7.94
CA MET A 174 -1.67 -7.66 7.28
C MET A 174 -2.68 -6.71 6.66
N THR A 175 -3.18 -7.03 5.47
CA THR A 175 -4.39 -6.45 4.92
C THR A 175 -5.47 -7.52 4.85
N LEU A 176 -6.60 -7.27 5.52
CA LEU A 176 -7.72 -8.22 5.54
C LEU A 176 -8.37 -8.30 4.16
N THR A 177 -8.68 -9.53 3.77
CA THR A 177 -9.45 -9.85 2.56
C THR A 177 -10.84 -10.39 2.88
N GLU A 178 -11.03 -10.84 4.12
CA GLU A 178 -12.28 -11.38 4.64
C GLU A 178 -12.54 -10.88 6.06
N ALA A 179 -13.80 -10.92 6.49
CA ALA A 179 -14.23 -10.57 7.84
C ALA A 179 -13.74 -9.19 8.32
N CYS A 180 -13.71 -8.20 7.45
CA CYS A 180 -13.15 -6.87 7.70
C CYS A 180 -13.87 -6.10 8.81
N GLY A 181 -15.13 -6.42 9.09
CA GLY A 181 -15.95 -5.85 10.15
C GLY A 181 -17.26 -5.24 9.64
N ILE A 182 -18.10 -4.80 10.56
CA ILE A 182 -19.36 -4.15 10.25
C ILE A 182 -19.08 -2.78 9.63
N ASN A 183 -19.72 -2.46 8.49
CA ASN A 183 -19.54 -1.20 7.75
C ASN A 183 -18.08 -0.94 7.28
N ILE A 184 -17.29 -1.99 7.12
CA ILE A 184 -15.94 -1.92 6.55
C ILE A 184 -15.92 -2.72 5.26
N GLU A 185 -15.50 -2.09 4.16
CA GLU A 185 -15.33 -2.79 2.89
C GLU A 185 -13.92 -3.38 2.81
N CYS A 186 -13.83 -4.69 2.60
CA CYS A 186 -12.55 -5.36 2.41
C CYS A 186 -11.83 -4.84 1.18
N ILE A 187 -10.50 -4.79 1.24
CA ILE A 187 -9.67 -4.41 0.10
C ILE A 187 -9.46 -5.63 -0.78
N ASN A 188 -9.79 -5.50 -2.06
CA ASN A 188 -9.47 -6.54 -3.03
C ASN A 188 -7.99 -6.44 -3.42
N ILE A 189 -7.15 -7.35 -2.90
CA ILE A 189 -5.71 -7.42 -3.22
C ILE A 189 -5.47 -8.28 -4.48
N THR A 190 -6.50 -9.00 -4.96
CA THR A 190 -6.34 -9.92 -6.09
C THR A 190 -6.42 -9.25 -7.45
N GLU A 191 -6.96 -8.04 -7.52
CA GLU A 191 -6.97 -7.27 -8.76
C GLU A 191 -5.70 -6.44 -8.86
N PRO A 192 -4.81 -6.76 -9.82
CA PRO A 192 -3.73 -5.84 -10.13
C PRO A 192 -4.36 -4.54 -10.62
N TYR A 193 -3.82 -3.43 -10.18
CA TYR A 193 -4.07 -2.18 -10.86
C TYR A 193 -3.56 -2.36 -12.29
N ASP A 194 -4.49 -2.59 -13.23
CA ASP A 194 -4.20 -2.70 -14.66
C ASP A 194 -3.86 -1.30 -15.20
N ALA A 195 -2.73 -0.79 -14.75
CA ALA A 195 -2.18 0.43 -15.32
C ALA A 195 -1.75 0.11 -16.75
N PRO A 196 -2.17 0.87 -17.75
CA PRO A 196 -1.85 0.59 -19.15
C PRO A 196 -0.37 0.90 -19.50
N HIS A 197 0.55 0.45 -18.63
CA HIS A 197 1.99 0.69 -18.75
C HIS A 197 2.54 0.28 -20.11
N LEU A 198 2.11 -0.87 -20.62
CA LEU A 198 2.57 -1.36 -21.91
C LEU A 198 2.14 -0.46 -23.06
N SER A 199 0.89 0.02 -23.04
CA SER A 199 0.39 0.93 -24.08
C SER A 199 1.08 2.29 -24.03
N TYR A 200 1.37 2.81 -22.83
CA TYR A 200 2.16 4.03 -22.66
C TYR A 200 3.62 3.85 -23.08
N ALA A 201 4.24 2.70 -22.81
CA ALA A 201 5.59 2.42 -23.27
C ALA A 201 5.68 2.52 -24.81
N PHE A 202 4.73 1.95 -25.53
CA PHE A 202 4.65 2.06 -26.99
C PHE A 202 4.36 3.49 -27.46
N GLN A 203 3.52 4.24 -26.76
CA GLN A 203 3.20 5.63 -27.10
C GLN A 203 4.45 6.54 -27.10
N TRP A 204 5.42 6.28 -26.22
CA TRP A 204 6.66 7.06 -26.15
C TRP A 204 7.72 6.64 -27.19
N LEU A 205 7.51 5.51 -27.90
CA LEU A 205 8.41 5.03 -28.96
C LEU A 205 8.03 5.56 -30.35
N PHE A 206 6.77 5.98 -30.56
CA PHE A 206 6.23 6.45 -31.83
C PHE A 206 5.78 7.91 -31.76
#